data_442ada2996b325b50a28f6f5904f356b
#
_entry.id   442ada2996b325b50a28f6f5904f356b
#
_cell.length_a   1.000
_cell.length_b   1.000
_cell.length_c   1.000
_cell.angle_alpha   90.00
_cell.angle_beta   90.00
_cell.angle_gamma   90.00
#
_symmetry.space_group_name_H-M   'P 1'
#
loop_
_entity.id
_entity.type
_entity.pdbx_description
1 polymer ?
#
loop_
_entity_poly.entity_id
_entity_poly.type
_entity_poly.pdbx_seq_one_letter_code
_entity_poly.pdbx_strand_id
1 'polypeptide(L)'
;MLSHAIQPPSPEILAALKAGTKLSQDLTKFDLRGLDLQNTDLSDAQMLGVDLSDANLSGANLHNADLRGANLNGVNLSHTNLKLACLYRANLRGANLDGANLEDTKFQVAIYDAQTIWPTGFAYKSLGAIGPGANLNGADLNTANLRHVDLQGANLLGAYLGGADLTGANLQGARLSSADLRRAYLTGAYLRSARLNGANLAGVDLRAADLTDIEFEQIESIAGADFSQVQGLSAEKRSHLLSHSAAELDTWNSFTRHTTRESLE
;
A
#
# COMPACT_ATOMS: atom_id res chain seq x y z
N MET A 1 15.09 3.58 -23.51
CA MET A 1 15.36 2.94 -22.20
C MET A 1 15.67 1.49 -22.48
N LEU A 2 16.93 1.05 -22.29
CA LEU A 2 17.31 -0.35 -22.46
C LEU A 2 16.67 -1.15 -21.32
N SER A 3 15.70 -2.02 -21.61
CA SER A 3 15.21 -3.00 -20.68
C SER A 3 16.39 -3.93 -20.37
N HIS A 4 16.99 -3.77 -19.19
CA HIS A 4 17.93 -4.77 -18.70
C HIS A 4 17.10 -6.02 -18.39
N ALA A 5 17.24 -7.04 -19.23
CA ALA A 5 16.58 -8.32 -18.99
C ALA A 5 17.08 -8.86 -17.64
N ILE A 6 16.15 -9.08 -16.73
CA ILE A 6 16.41 -9.74 -15.44
C ILE A 6 16.93 -11.15 -15.79
N GLN A 7 18.11 -11.52 -15.32
CA GLN A 7 18.73 -12.81 -15.61
C GLN A 7 18.83 -13.63 -14.31
N PRO A 8 18.73 -14.98 -14.37
CA PRO A 8 19.04 -15.80 -13.22
C PRO A 8 20.52 -15.58 -12.83
N PRO A 9 20.86 -15.59 -11.53
CA PRO A 9 22.25 -15.47 -11.09
C PRO A 9 23.07 -16.61 -11.65
N SER A 10 24.33 -16.32 -12.01
CA SER A 10 25.23 -17.38 -12.49
C SER A 10 25.49 -18.42 -11.38
N PRO A 11 25.88 -19.65 -11.73
CA PRO A 11 26.24 -20.68 -10.75
C PRO A 11 27.31 -20.23 -9.76
N GLU A 12 28.26 -19.39 -10.22
CA GLU A 12 29.31 -18.83 -9.36
C GLU A 12 28.73 -17.84 -8.34
N ILE A 13 27.80 -16.98 -8.75
CA ILE A 13 27.12 -16.04 -7.85
C ILE A 13 26.28 -16.81 -6.83
N LEU A 14 25.53 -17.83 -7.26
CA LEU A 14 24.77 -18.70 -6.34
C LEU A 14 25.69 -19.45 -5.37
N ALA A 15 26.82 -19.97 -5.84
CA ALA A 15 27.80 -20.63 -4.98
C ALA A 15 28.42 -19.65 -3.97
N ALA A 16 28.75 -18.44 -4.41
CA ALA A 16 29.30 -17.41 -3.53
C ALA A 16 28.26 -16.95 -2.47
N LEU A 17 27.00 -16.75 -2.85
CA LEU A 17 25.89 -16.47 -1.93
C LEU A 17 25.75 -17.58 -0.88
N LYS A 18 25.73 -18.84 -1.32
CA LYS A 18 25.61 -20.02 -0.42
C LYS A 18 26.85 -20.25 0.45
N ALA A 19 28.02 -19.86 -0.02
CA ALA A 19 29.25 -19.95 0.77
C ALA A 19 29.37 -18.85 1.83
N GLY A 20 28.37 -17.95 1.96
CA GLY A 20 28.42 -16.81 2.88
C GLY A 20 29.48 -15.78 2.48
N THR A 21 29.95 -15.81 1.25
CA THR A 21 30.86 -14.80 0.74
C THR A 21 30.12 -13.50 0.60
N LYS A 22 30.52 -12.46 1.32
CA LYS A 22 29.92 -11.14 1.22
C LYS A 22 30.01 -10.64 -0.24
N LEU A 23 28.88 -10.60 -0.90
CA LEU A 23 28.80 -10.02 -2.23
C LEU A 23 28.53 -8.52 -2.09
N SER A 24 29.55 -7.71 -2.34
CA SER A 24 29.38 -6.25 -2.52
C SER A 24 28.75 -5.91 -3.88
N GLN A 25 28.10 -6.89 -4.52
CA GLN A 25 27.55 -6.73 -5.88
C GLN A 25 26.15 -6.12 -5.84
N ASP A 26 25.88 -5.36 -6.92
CA ASP A 26 24.54 -4.90 -7.26
C ASP A 26 23.68 -6.10 -7.67
N LEU A 27 22.79 -6.54 -6.78
CA LEU A 27 21.90 -7.68 -7.01
C LEU A 27 20.60 -7.27 -7.74
N THR A 28 20.41 -6.00 -8.08
CA THR A 28 19.18 -5.49 -8.71
C THR A 28 18.92 -6.09 -10.11
N LYS A 29 19.93 -6.74 -10.71
CA LYS A 29 19.87 -7.30 -12.06
C LYS A 29 19.49 -8.78 -12.10
N PHE A 30 19.34 -9.42 -10.93
CA PHE A 30 19.11 -10.85 -10.85
C PHE A 30 17.67 -11.21 -10.50
N ASP A 31 17.21 -12.31 -11.08
CA ASP A 31 15.99 -12.99 -10.67
C ASP A 31 16.32 -13.90 -9.48
N LEU A 32 15.89 -13.50 -8.29
CA LEU A 32 16.15 -14.23 -7.04
C LEU A 32 14.90 -14.95 -6.52
N ARG A 33 13.84 -15.02 -7.33
CA ARG A 33 12.56 -15.63 -6.93
C ARG A 33 12.73 -17.11 -6.58
N GLY A 34 12.11 -17.52 -5.48
CA GLY A 34 12.09 -18.92 -5.04
C GLY A 34 13.45 -19.51 -4.69
N LEU A 35 14.52 -18.72 -4.65
CA LEU A 35 15.85 -19.23 -4.30
C LEU A 35 15.97 -19.58 -2.83
N ASP A 36 16.76 -20.62 -2.55
CA ASP A 36 17.20 -20.94 -1.20
C ASP A 36 18.48 -20.15 -0.87
N LEU A 37 18.30 -19.12 -0.05
CA LEU A 37 19.32 -18.19 0.42
C LEU A 37 19.44 -18.22 1.96
N GLN A 38 19.12 -19.36 2.57
CA GLN A 38 19.21 -19.53 4.02
C GLN A 38 20.63 -19.25 4.54
N ASN A 39 20.70 -18.54 5.67
CA ASN A 39 21.95 -18.25 6.38
C ASN A 39 23.01 -17.51 5.53
N THR A 40 22.64 -16.92 4.40
CA THR A 40 23.56 -16.13 3.55
C THR A 40 23.91 -14.79 4.19
N ASP A 41 25.10 -14.27 3.90
CA ASP A 41 25.47 -12.90 4.28
C ASP A 41 25.21 -11.94 3.12
N LEU A 42 24.12 -11.18 3.24
CA LEU A 42 23.67 -10.13 2.34
C LEU A 42 23.75 -8.75 3.02
N SER A 43 24.62 -8.63 4.04
CA SER A 43 24.80 -7.35 4.73
C SER A 43 25.32 -6.28 3.78
N ASP A 44 24.77 -5.06 3.88
CA ASP A 44 25.04 -3.90 3.02
C ASP A 44 24.71 -4.12 1.53
N ALA A 45 24.02 -5.21 1.16
CA ALA A 45 23.71 -5.52 -0.24
C ALA A 45 22.79 -4.47 -0.87
N GLN A 46 23.07 -4.13 -2.13
CA GLN A 46 22.22 -3.25 -2.93
C GLN A 46 21.20 -4.09 -3.70
N MET A 47 19.95 -4.05 -3.26
CA MET A 47 18.84 -4.87 -3.77
C MET A 47 17.61 -4.01 -4.11
N LEU A 48 17.82 -2.78 -4.58
CA LEU A 48 16.75 -1.86 -4.98
C LEU A 48 15.85 -2.51 -6.04
N GLY A 49 14.56 -2.67 -5.71
CA GLY A 49 13.56 -3.22 -6.64
C GLY A 49 13.76 -4.69 -7.02
N VAL A 50 14.62 -5.42 -6.31
CA VAL A 50 14.86 -6.85 -6.57
C VAL A 50 13.58 -7.67 -6.39
N ASP A 51 13.40 -8.72 -7.18
CA ASP A 51 12.35 -9.71 -6.96
C ASP A 51 12.92 -10.91 -6.19
N LEU A 52 12.50 -11.05 -4.95
CA LEU A 52 12.80 -12.13 -4.01
C LEU A 52 11.52 -12.91 -3.65
N SER A 53 10.45 -12.78 -4.44
CA SER A 53 9.19 -13.44 -4.12
C SER A 53 9.41 -14.95 -3.93
N ASP A 54 8.76 -15.49 -2.90
CA ASP A 54 8.82 -16.90 -2.51
C ASP A 54 10.22 -17.44 -2.18
N ALA A 55 11.26 -16.59 -2.09
CA ALA A 55 12.61 -17.00 -1.70
C ALA A 55 12.68 -17.36 -0.21
N ASN A 56 13.64 -18.19 0.15
CA ASN A 56 13.92 -18.57 1.53
C ASN A 56 15.20 -17.88 2.02
N LEU A 57 15.03 -16.83 2.83
CA LEU A 57 16.09 -16.05 3.47
C LEU A 57 16.20 -16.31 4.98
N SER A 58 15.61 -17.43 5.47
CA SER A 58 15.62 -17.69 6.91
C SER A 58 17.03 -17.71 7.48
N GLY A 59 17.23 -17.01 8.60
CA GLY A 59 18.54 -16.88 9.26
C GLY A 59 19.57 -16.05 8.49
N ALA A 60 19.25 -15.47 7.32
CA ALA A 60 20.17 -14.66 6.55
C ALA A 60 20.53 -13.35 7.29
N ASN A 61 21.69 -12.79 6.98
CA ASN A 61 22.11 -11.48 7.45
C ASN A 61 21.85 -10.42 6.38
N LEU A 62 20.82 -9.59 6.58
CA LEU A 62 20.43 -8.46 5.75
C LEU A 62 20.70 -7.12 6.46
N HIS A 63 21.63 -7.10 7.43
CA HIS A 63 22.01 -5.89 8.14
C HIS A 63 22.34 -4.76 7.16
N ASN A 64 21.68 -3.60 7.33
CA ASN A 64 21.88 -2.41 6.50
C ASN A 64 21.68 -2.63 4.98
N ALA A 65 20.95 -3.66 4.55
CA ALA A 65 20.65 -3.91 3.14
C ALA A 65 19.66 -2.87 2.58
N ASP A 66 19.84 -2.50 1.31
CA ASP A 66 18.92 -1.63 0.59
C ASP A 66 17.90 -2.47 -0.19
N LEU A 67 16.72 -2.65 0.40
CA LEU A 67 15.59 -3.40 -0.16
C LEU A 67 14.45 -2.48 -0.61
N ARG A 68 14.74 -1.21 -0.91
CA ARG A 68 13.72 -0.26 -1.35
C ARG A 68 13.00 -0.76 -2.60
N GLY A 69 11.67 -0.80 -2.52
CA GLY A 69 10.83 -1.27 -3.63
C GLY A 69 10.98 -2.76 -3.97
N ALA A 70 11.68 -3.56 -3.15
CA ALA A 70 11.84 -4.98 -3.38
C ALA A 70 10.48 -5.71 -3.33
N ASN A 71 10.32 -6.72 -4.19
CA ASN A 71 9.21 -7.66 -4.09
C ASN A 71 9.60 -8.82 -3.17
N LEU A 72 9.06 -8.78 -1.95
CA LEU A 72 9.25 -9.77 -0.88
C LEU A 72 7.97 -10.57 -0.63
N ASN A 73 7.08 -10.66 -1.64
CA ASN A 73 5.83 -11.41 -1.51
C ASN A 73 6.11 -12.88 -1.19
N GLY A 74 5.49 -13.41 -0.13
CA GLY A 74 5.64 -14.81 0.28
C GLY A 74 7.04 -15.22 0.74
N VAL A 75 7.99 -14.28 0.89
CA VAL A 75 9.36 -14.57 1.30
C VAL A 75 9.43 -15.10 2.73
N ASN A 76 10.29 -16.07 2.96
CA ASN A 76 10.63 -16.51 4.31
C ASN A 76 11.83 -15.70 4.85
N LEU A 77 11.55 -14.74 5.74
CA LEU A 77 12.53 -13.91 6.47
C LEU A 77 12.61 -14.30 7.96
N SER A 78 12.20 -15.52 8.33
CA SER A 78 12.23 -15.94 9.73
C SER A 78 13.67 -15.94 10.28
N HIS A 79 13.82 -15.42 11.49
CA HIS A 79 15.12 -15.30 12.18
C HIS A 79 16.18 -14.48 11.40
N THR A 80 15.81 -13.72 10.40
CA THR A 80 16.71 -12.88 9.59
C THR A 80 17.16 -11.65 10.39
N ASN A 81 18.41 -11.24 10.21
CA ASN A 81 18.89 -9.97 10.74
C ASN A 81 18.62 -8.85 9.72
N LEU A 82 17.56 -8.07 9.94
CA LEU A 82 17.18 -6.91 9.13
C LEU A 82 17.51 -5.57 9.80
N LYS A 83 18.33 -5.58 10.86
CA LYS A 83 18.71 -4.36 11.56
C LYS A 83 19.25 -3.32 10.59
N LEU A 84 18.75 -2.06 10.66
CA LEU A 84 19.09 -0.93 9.79
C LEU A 84 18.69 -1.11 8.31
N ALA A 85 18.12 -2.22 7.88
CA ALA A 85 17.70 -2.43 6.49
C ALA A 85 16.64 -1.40 6.05
N CYS A 86 16.66 -1.03 4.77
CA CYS A 86 15.68 -0.11 4.19
C CYS A 86 14.66 -0.88 3.33
N LEU A 87 13.43 -1.00 3.83
CA LEU A 87 12.28 -1.66 3.18
C LEU A 87 11.26 -0.64 2.64
N TYR A 88 11.69 0.61 2.42
CA TYR A 88 10.82 1.64 1.87
C TYR A 88 10.13 1.18 0.57
N ARG A 89 8.80 1.21 0.52
CA ARG A 89 7.99 0.73 -0.62
C ARG A 89 8.16 -0.76 -0.96
N ALA A 90 8.73 -1.59 -0.11
CA ALA A 90 8.81 -3.03 -0.36
C ALA A 90 7.42 -3.68 -0.27
N ASN A 91 7.22 -4.77 -1.01
CA ASN A 91 6.02 -5.60 -0.94
C ASN A 91 6.27 -6.79 0.00
N LEU A 92 5.69 -6.76 1.18
CA LEU A 92 5.83 -7.78 2.23
C LEU A 92 4.58 -8.67 2.36
N ARG A 93 3.65 -8.66 1.41
CA ARG A 93 2.45 -9.49 1.48
C ARG A 93 2.83 -10.97 1.64
N GLY A 94 2.21 -11.66 2.59
CA GLY A 94 2.50 -13.06 2.88
C GLY A 94 3.91 -13.36 3.39
N ALA A 95 4.76 -12.36 3.63
CA ALA A 95 6.11 -12.56 4.14
C ALA A 95 6.10 -13.09 5.57
N ASN A 96 7.03 -14.01 5.88
CA ASN A 96 7.24 -14.50 7.22
C ASN A 96 8.46 -13.82 7.87
N LEU A 97 8.23 -12.94 8.85
CA LEU A 97 9.24 -12.21 9.61
C LEU A 97 9.37 -12.74 11.06
N ASP A 98 8.82 -13.94 11.36
CA ASP A 98 8.87 -14.48 12.72
C ASP A 98 10.30 -14.57 13.23
N GLY A 99 10.55 -14.07 14.45
CA GLY A 99 11.88 -14.04 15.05
C GLY A 99 12.93 -13.15 14.37
N ALA A 100 12.55 -12.38 13.34
CA ALA A 100 13.48 -11.46 12.66
C ALA A 100 13.89 -10.30 13.57
N ASN A 101 15.15 -9.86 13.47
CA ASN A 101 15.63 -8.63 14.10
C ASN A 101 15.30 -7.42 13.20
N LEU A 102 14.35 -6.61 13.64
CA LEU A 102 13.83 -5.44 12.91
C LEU A 102 14.27 -4.11 13.54
N GLU A 103 15.30 -4.10 14.39
CA GLU A 103 15.80 -2.89 15.03
C GLU A 103 16.20 -1.84 13.98
N ASP A 104 15.65 -0.64 14.07
CA ASP A 104 15.92 0.48 13.16
C ASP A 104 15.62 0.21 11.66
N THR A 105 14.88 -0.86 11.36
CA THR A 105 14.44 -1.15 10.00
C THR A 105 13.43 -0.09 9.52
N LYS A 106 13.56 0.37 8.28
CA LYS A 106 12.70 1.42 7.69
C LYS A 106 11.60 0.79 6.83
N PHE A 107 10.33 0.89 7.29
CA PHE A 107 9.16 0.28 6.63
C PHE A 107 8.23 1.29 5.96
N GLN A 108 8.55 2.58 5.93
CA GLN A 108 7.63 3.60 5.41
C GLN A 108 7.14 3.22 4.00
N VAL A 109 5.82 3.24 3.83
CA VAL A 109 5.14 2.89 2.57
C VAL A 109 5.39 1.43 2.11
N ALA A 110 6.02 0.57 2.91
CA ALA A 110 6.05 -0.87 2.63
C ALA A 110 4.62 -1.43 2.77
N ILE A 111 4.27 -2.40 1.92
CA ILE A 111 2.92 -2.97 1.90
C ILE A 111 2.93 -4.34 2.55
N TYR A 112 2.01 -4.57 3.49
CA TYR A 112 1.76 -5.87 4.11
C TYR A 112 0.28 -6.26 4.01
N ASP A 113 -0.04 -7.50 4.34
CA ASP A 113 -1.42 -8.01 4.39
C ASP A 113 -1.68 -8.86 5.64
N ALA A 114 -2.85 -9.47 5.71
CA ALA A 114 -3.24 -10.32 6.83
C ALA A 114 -2.43 -11.63 6.93
N GLN A 115 -1.74 -12.03 5.87
CA GLN A 115 -0.89 -13.21 5.81
C GLN A 115 0.55 -12.92 6.23
N THR A 116 0.95 -11.64 6.30
CA THR A 116 2.28 -11.24 6.78
C THR A 116 2.45 -11.60 8.25
N ILE A 117 3.45 -12.40 8.56
CA ILE A 117 3.76 -12.82 9.93
C ILE A 117 4.85 -11.91 10.50
N TRP A 118 4.51 -11.15 11.53
CA TRP A 118 5.42 -10.26 12.23
C TRP A 118 6.01 -10.93 13.49
N PRO A 119 7.19 -10.50 13.94
CA PRO A 119 7.72 -10.99 15.23
C PRO A 119 6.73 -10.73 16.38
N THR A 120 6.65 -11.67 17.32
CA THR A 120 5.75 -11.56 18.48
C THR A 120 6.02 -10.26 19.26
N GLY A 121 4.95 -9.47 19.48
CA GLY A 121 5.04 -8.20 20.23
C GLY A 121 5.59 -7.01 19.42
N PHE A 122 5.91 -7.18 18.15
CA PHE A 122 6.42 -6.09 17.33
C PHE A 122 5.31 -5.09 16.92
N ALA A 123 5.53 -3.80 17.15
CA ALA A 123 4.53 -2.74 16.96
C ALA A 123 4.46 -2.25 15.50
N TYR A 124 4.32 -3.16 14.53
CA TYR A 124 4.38 -2.88 13.09
C TYR A 124 3.36 -1.85 12.57
N LYS A 125 2.20 -1.72 13.22
CA LYS A 125 1.12 -0.81 12.76
C LYS A 125 1.50 0.66 12.81
N SER A 126 2.53 1.04 13.54
CA SER A 126 2.97 2.41 13.74
C SER A 126 4.22 2.80 12.95
N LEU A 127 4.67 1.94 12.05
CA LEU A 127 5.92 2.13 11.30
C LEU A 127 5.76 2.85 9.95
N GLY A 128 4.54 3.33 9.64
CA GLY A 128 4.24 3.93 8.34
C GLY A 128 4.14 2.91 7.20
N ALA A 129 4.12 1.62 7.52
CA ALA A 129 3.79 0.57 6.56
C ALA A 129 2.28 0.55 6.29
N ILE A 130 1.89 0.12 5.09
CA ILE A 130 0.53 0.17 4.56
C ILE A 130 -0.08 -1.23 4.62
N GLY A 131 -1.18 -1.38 5.36
CA GLY A 131 -1.86 -2.66 5.48
C GLY A 131 -3.01 -2.61 6.49
N PRO A 132 -3.60 -3.77 6.85
CA PRO A 132 -4.75 -3.82 7.74
C PRO A 132 -4.44 -3.23 9.12
N GLY A 133 -5.29 -2.28 9.55
CA GLY A 133 -5.16 -1.62 10.84
C GLY A 133 -3.95 -0.72 10.99
N ALA A 134 -3.25 -0.36 9.90
CA ALA A 134 -2.10 0.53 9.93
C ALA A 134 -2.46 1.92 10.50
N ASN A 135 -1.55 2.51 11.26
CA ASN A 135 -1.67 3.89 11.68
C ASN A 135 -0.96 4.81 10.67
N LEU A 136 -1.76 5.38 9.78
CA LEU A 136 -1.35 6.27 8.69
C LEU A 136 -1.91 7.68 8.89
N ASN A 137 -2.13 8.08 10.17
CA ASN A 137 -2.60 9.42 10.52
C ASN A 137 -1.66 10.49 9.96
N GLY A 138 -2.20 11.41 9.14
CA GLY A 138 -1.44 12.48 8.50
C GLY A 138 -0.38 12.01 7.48
N ALA A 139 -0.41 10.73 7.08
CA ALA A 139 0.58 10.20 6.12
C ALA A 139 0.48 10.88 4.76
N ASP A 140 1.62 11.17 4.15
CA ASP A 140 1.69 11.62 2.75
C ASP A 140 1.72 10.42 1.81
N LEU A 141 0.56 10.18 1.20
CA LEU A 141 0.28 9.11 0.24
C LEU A 141 -0.18 9.69 -1.11
N ASN A 142 0.12 10.97 -1.37
CA ASN A 142 -0.24 11.61 -2.63
C ASN A 142 0.33 10.82 -3.81
N THR A 143 -0.51 10.59 -4.83
CA THR A 143 -0.18 9.84 -6.05
C THR A 143 0.36 8.42 -5.81
N ALA A 144 0.21 7.87 -4.59
CA ALA A 144 0.65 6.52 -4.29
C ALA A 144 -0.16 5.48 -5.08
N ASN A 145 0.52 4.44 -5.56
CA ASN A 145 -0.15 3.27 -6.13
C ASN A 145 -0.56 2.32 -5.00
N LEU A 146 -1.85 2.35 -4.64
CA LEU A 146 -2.48 1.56 -3.58
C LEU A 146 -3.57 0.62 -4.15
N ARG A 147 -3.44 0.24 -5.43
CA ARG A 147 -4.39 -0.68 -6.07
C ARG A 147 -4.46 -2.00 -5.32
N HIS A 148 -5.70 -2.45 -5.06
CA HIS A 148 -5.98 -3.72 -4.38
C HIS A 148 -5.27 -3.91 -3.03
N VAL A 149 -4.85 -2.81 -2.39
CA VAL A 149 -4.23 -2.84 -1.06
C VAL A 149 -5.30 -3.13 -0.01
N ASP A 150 -4.97 -3.95 0.98
CA ASP A 150 -5.80 -4.13 2.17
C ASP A 150 -5.48 -3.04 3.20
N LEU A 151 -6.43 -2.14 3.41
CA LEU A 151 -6.41 -1.05 4.40
C LEU A 151 -7.58 -1.20 5.38
N GLN A 152 -8.10 -2.42 5.55
CA GLN A 152 -9.21 -2.67 6.47
C GLN A 152 -8.88 -2.14 7.87
N GLY A 153 -9.77 -1.28 8.40
CA GLY A 153 -9.62 -0.69 9.72
C GLY A 153 -8.42 0.24 9.90
N ALA A 154 -7.72 0.62 8.83
CA ALA A 154 -6.59 1.54 8.91
C ALA A 154 -7.01 2.93 9.40
N ASN A 155 -6.12 3.58 10.15
CA ASN A 155 -6.29 4.97 10.59
C ASN A 155 -5.63 5.91 9.59
N LEU A 156 -6.42 6.49 8.70
CA LEU A 156 -6.03 7.45 7.67
C LEU A 156 -6.53 8.88 8.00
N LEU A 157 -6.72 9.19 9.29
CA LEU A 157 -7.18 10.50 9.75
C LEU A 157 -6.26 11.60 9.21
N GLY A 158 -6.80 12.57 8.48
CA GLY A 158 -6.03 13.67 7.91
C GLY A 158 -4.92 13.26 6.93
N ALA A 159 -4.94 12.03 6.41
CA ALA A 159 -3.96 11.58 5.42
C ALA A 159 -4.11 12.34 4.10
N TYR A 160 -3.00 12.55 3.41
CA TYR A 160 -2.93 13.14 2.08
C TYR A 160 -2.92 12.05 1.03
N LEU A 161 -4.04 11.88 0.31
CA LEU A 161 -4.27 10.84 -0.70
C LEU A 161 -4.58 11.46 -2.08
N GLY A 162 -4.20 12.71 -2.29
CA GLY A 162 -4.47 13.44 -3.52
C GLY A 162 -3.92 12.71 -4.75
N GLY A 163 -4.81 12.35 -5.69
CA GLY A 163 -4.45 11.58 -6.88
C GLY A 163 -3.94 10.16 -6.62
N ALA A 164 -4.06 9.62 -5.41
CA ALA A 164 -3.70 8.23 -5.13
C ALA A 164 -4.60 7.24 -5.89
N ASP A 165 -4.03 6.13 -6.32
CA ASP A 165 -4.77 5.05 -6.98
C ASP A 165 -5.12 3.96 -5.95
N LEU A 166 -6.35 4.01 -5.47
CA LEU A 166 -6.98 3.07 -4.53
C LEU A 166 -7.97 2.14 -5.23
N THR A 167 -7.85 1.98 -6.56
CA THR A 167 -8.76 1.11 -7.35
C THR A 167 -8.80 -0.29 -6.73
N GLY A 168 -10.01 -0.76 -6.39
CA GLY A 168 -10.23 -2.07 -5.78
C GLY A 168 -9.61 -2.26 -4.39
N ALA A 169 -9.15 -1.20 -3.72
CA ALA A 169 -8.61 -1.29 -2.37
C ALA A 169 -9.69 -1.66 -1.34
N ASN A 170 -9.30 -2.42 -0.31
CA ASN A 170 -10.15 -2.72 0.83
C ASN A 170 -9.97 -1.65 1.92
N LEU A 171 -10.93 -0.73 2.02
CA LEU A 171 -11.00 0.34 3.03
C LEU A 171 -12.11 0.09 4.05
N GLN A 172 -12.58 -1.15 4.19
CA GLN A 172 -13.67 -1.48 5.12
C GLN A 172 -13.32 -1.04 6.54
N GLY A 173 -14.18 -0.23 7.15
CA GLY A 173 -14.00 0.30 8.49
C GLY A 173 -12.81 1.26 8.66
N ALA A 174 -12.17 1.69 7.57
CA ALA A 174 -11.06 2.64 7.62
C ALA A 174 -11.52 4.03 8.10
N ARG A 175 -10.65 4.73 8.82
CA ARG A 175 -10.89 6.08 9.35
C ARG A 175 -10.24 7.10 8.44
N LEU A 176 -11.02 7.70 7.54
CA LEU A 176 -10.60 8.69 6.53
C LEU A 176 -11.10 10.11 6.88
N SER A 177 -11.49 10.34 8.14
CA SER A 177 -11.98 11.67 8.54
C SER A 177 -10.91 12.73 8.28
N SER A 178 -11.32 13.87 7.71
CA SER A 178 -10.44 14.98 7.30
C SER A 178 -9.32 14.58 6.32
N ALA A 179 -9.41 13.43 5.66
CA ALA A 179 -8.44 13.05 4.63
C ALA A 179 -8.62 13.87 3.36
N ASP A 180 -7.51 14.21 2.71
CA ASP A 180 -7.51 14.83 1.39
C ASP A 180 -7.49 13.74 0.32
N LEU A 181 -8.66 13.47 -0.29
CA LEU A 181 -8.83 12.47 -1.33
C LEU A 181 -8.97 13.11 -2.73
N ARG A 182 -8.65 14.39 -2.88
CA ARG A 182 -8.86 15.10 -4.15
C ARG A 182 -8.26 14.36 -5.34
N ARG A 183 -9.10 14.11 -6.36
CA ARG A 183 -8.72 13.39 -7.59
C ARG A 183 -8.18 11.97 -7.36
N ALA A 184 -8.44 11.36 -6.21
CA ALA A 184 -8.09 9.97 -5.97
C ALA A 184 -8.97 9.03 -6.81
N TYR A 185 -8.44 7.87 -7.15
CA TYR A 185 -9.14 6.81 -7.87
C TYR A 185 -9.57 5.75 -6.87
N LEU A 186 -10.89 5.62 -6.64
CA LEU A 186 -11.52 4.66 -5.74
C LEU A 186 -12.48 3.72 -6.49
N THR A 187 -12.28 3.59 -7.81
CA THR A 187 -13.14 2.73 -8.64
C THR A 187 -13.17 1.31 -8.09
N GLY A 188 -14.37 0.80 -7.77
CA GLY A 188 -14.56 -0.53 -7.21
C GLY A 188 -13.92 -0.77 -5.84
N ALA A 189 -13.56 0.28 -5.11
CA ALA A 189 -13.02 0.16 -3.75
C ALA A 189 -14.11 -0.27 -2.76
N TYR A 190 -13.72 -1.00 -1.71
CA TYR A 190 -14.60 -1.45 -0.63
C TYR A 190 -14.53 -0.48 0.54
N LEU A 191 -15.52 0.43 0.68
CA LEU A 191 -15.59 1.46 1.72
C LEU A 191 -16.67 1.17 2.77
N ARG A 192 -17.10 -0.08 2.88
CA ARG A 192 -18.13 -0.47 3.86
C ARG A 192 -17.76 -0.01 5.27
N SER A 193 -18.68 0.70 5.93
CA SER A 193 -18.48 1.26 7.27
C SER A 193 -17.24 2.16 7.42
N ALA A 194 -16.69 2.68 6.32
CA ALA A 194 -15.60 3.66 6.39
C ALA A 194 -16.12 5.03 6.85
N ARG A 195 -15.24 5.81 7.51
CA ARG A 195 -15.57 7.13 8.05
C ARG A 195 -14.87 8.22 7.28
N LEU A 196 -15.64 9.07 6.56
CA LEU A 196 -15.15 10.15 5.72
C LEU A 196 -15.57 11.54 6.21
N ASN A 197 -16.00 11.69 7.48
CA ASN A 197 -16.41 12.98 8.02
C ASN A 197 -15.31 14.04 7.85
N GLY A 198 -15.61 15.16 7.24
CA GLY A 198 -14.65 16.22 6.93
C GLY A 198 -13.65 15.90 5.81
N ALA A 199 -13.78 14.78 5.12
CA ALA A 199 -12.90 14.46 3.99
C ALA A 199 -13.17 15.35 2.78
N ASN A 200 -12.14 15.62 1.97
CA ASN A 200 -12.27 16.33 0.71
C ASN A 200 -12.31 15.32 -0.45
N LEU A 201 -13.46 15.23 -1.11
CA LEU A 201 -13.71 14.31 -2.23
C LEU A 201 -13.71 15.00 -3.60
N ALA A 202 -13.22 16.23 -3.71
CA ALA A 202 -13.28 16.95 -4.99
C ALA A 202 -12.56 16.18 -6.12
N GLY A 203 -13.31 15.89 -7.19
CA GLY A 203 -12.81 15.17 -8.37
C GLY A 203 -12.51 13.69 -8.16
N VAL A 204 -12.94 13.09 -7.05
CA VAL A 204 -12.76 11.66 -6.76
C VAL A 204 -13.54 10.80 -7.77
N ASP A 205 -12.96 9.68 -8.16
CA ASP A 205 -13.63 8.63 -8.93
C ASP A 205 -14.06 7.48 -7.99
N LEU A 206 -15.33 7.45 -7.59
CA LEU A 206 -15.94 6.41 -6.74
C LEU A 206 -16.74 5.39 -7.54
N ARG A 207 -16.67 5.37 -8.86
CA ARG A 207 -17.48 4.50 -9.68
C ARG A 207 -17.42 3.04 -9.22
N ALA A 208 -18.59 2.41 -9.09
CA ALA A 208 -18.75 1.02 -8.63
C ALA A 208 -18.17 0.71 -7.24
N ALA A 209 -17.86 1.72 -6.42
CA ALA A 209 -17.40 1.50 -5.04
C ALA A 209 -18.54 1.01 -4.14
N ASP A 210 -18.21 0.20 -3.12
CA ASP A 210 -19.16 -0.23 -2.08
C ASP A 210 -19.15 0.76 -0.93
N LEU A 211 -20.22 1.56 -0.82
CA LEU A 211 -20.44 2.61 0.18
C LEU A 211 -21.43 2.15 1.28
N THR A 212 -21.64 0.85 1.43
CA THR A 212 -22.58 0.33 2.45
C THR A 212 -22.16 0.83 3.84
N ASP A 213 -23.10 1.39 4.57
CA ASP A 213 -22.93 1.92 5.94
C ASP A 213 -21.82 2.97 6.09
N ILE A 214 -21.41 3.62 5.00
CA ILE A 214 -20.40 4.69 5.03
C ILE A 214 -20.86 5.87 5.90
N GLU A 215 -19.93 6.46 6.67
CA GLU A 215 -20.19 7.67 7.48
C GLU A 215 -19.56 8.90 6.80
N PHE A 216 -20.38 9.89 6.37
CA PHE A 216 -19.91 11.13 5.76
C PHE A 216 -20.83 12.35 6.06
N GLU A 217 -21.05 12.64 7.32
CA GLU A 217 -22.00 13.70 7.70
C GLU A 217 -21.56 15.13 7.35
N GLN A 218 -20.26 15.38 7.27
CA GLN A 218 -19.70 16.72 7.04
C GLN A 218 -18.55 16.64 6.04
N ILE A 219 -18.85 16.30 4.78
CA ILE A 219 -17.84 16.31 3.72
C ILE A 219 -17.40 17.73 3.41
N GLU A 220 -16.10 17.97 3.27
CA GLU A 220 -15.55 19.28 2.95
C GLU A 220 -15.94 19.72 1.53
N SER A 221 -15.83 18.83 0.54
CA SER A 221 -16.25 19.06 -0.85
C SER A 221 -16.50 17.76 -1.60
N ILE A 222 -17.50 17.79 -2.49
CA ILE A 222 -17.82 16.73 -3.45
C ILE A 222 -17.73 17.23 -4.90
N ALA A 223 -17.21 18.42 -5.13
CA ALA A 223 -17.19 19.06 -6.46
C ALA A 223 -16.50 18.17 -7.49
N GLY A 224 -17.23 17.72 -8.51
CA GLY A 224 -16.73 16.81 -9.54
C GLY A 224 -16.46 15.37 -9.05
N ALA A 225 -16.95 14.97 -7.90
CA ALA A 225 -16.90 13.55 -7.47
C ALA A 225 -17.87 12.71 -8.31
N ASP A 226 -17.47 11.51 -8.70
CA ASP A 226 -18.29 10.59 -9.48
C ASP A 226 -18.76 9.40 -8.63
N PHE A 227 -20.05 9.33 -8.38
CA PHE A 227 -20.73 8.28 -7.62
C PHE A 227 -21.47 7.27 -8.53
N SER A 228 -21.18 7.23 -9.82
CA SER A 228 -21.87 6.34 -10.74
C SER A 228 -21.70 4.88 -10.32
N GLN A 229 -22.80 4.12 -10.36
CA GLN A 229 -22.83 2.68 -10.06
C GLN A 229 -22.36 2.31 -8.64
N VAL A 230 -22.25 3.26 -7.70
CA VAL A 230 -21.91 2.94 -6.30
C VAL A 230 -22.97 2.02 -5.69
N GLN A 231 -22.51 1.12 -4.82
CA GLN A 231 -23.37 0.20 -4.09
C GLN A 231 -23.59 0.67 -2.65
N GLY A 232 -24.71 0.32 -2.04
CA GLY A 232 -24.97 0.54 -0.61
C GLY A 232 -25.21 2.01 -0.22
N LEU A 233 -25.31 2.94 -1.16
CA LEU A 233 -25.67 4.33 -0.89
C LEU A 233 -27.20 4.43 -0.67
N SER A 234 -27.63 4.64 0.59
CA SER A 234 -29.05 4.79 0.92
C SER A 234 -29.67 6.02 0.27
N ALA A 235 -30.99 6.00 0.09
CA ALA A 235 -31.74 7.16 -0.45
C ALA A 235 -31.54 8.41 0.40
N GLU A 236 -31.47 8.27 1.72
CA GLU A 236 -31.20 9.36 2.65
C GLU A 236 -29.81 10.00 2.41
N LYS A 237 -28.77 9.17 2.33
CA LYS A 237 -27.40 9.62 2.06
C LYS A 237 -27.26 10.25 0.68
N ARG A 238 -27.93 9.67 -0.33
CA ARG A 238 -28.00 10.27 -1.69
C ARG A 238 -28.66 11.65 -1.65
N SER A 239 -29.79 11.79 -0.94
CA SER A 239 -30.46 13.09 -0.78
C SER A 239 -29.58 14.09 -0.03
N HIS A 240 -28.79 13.64 0.95
CA HIS A 240 -27.84 14.49 1.67
C HIS A 240 -26.75 15.00 0.72
N LEU A 241 -26.15 14.14 -0.12
CA LEU A 241 -25.19 14.57 -1.13
C LEU A 241 -25.80 15.55 -2.14
N LEU A 242 -27.03 15.32 -2.59
CA LEU A 242 -27.76 16.22 -3.50
C LEU A 242 -28.17 17.56 -2.85
N SER A 243 -28.04 17.72 -1.52
CA SER A 243 -28.25 18.99 -0.84
C SER A 243 -27.04 19.94 -0.87
N HIS A 244 -25.91 19.51 -1.41
CA HIS A 244 -24.75 20.38 -1.62
C HIS A 244 -25.06 21.51 -2.63
N SER A 245 -24.20 22.53 -2.67
CA SER A 245 -24.41 23.69 -3.55
C SER A 245 -24.45 23.27 -5.03
N ALA A 246 -25.22 24.01 -5.83
CA ALA A 246 -25.26 23.78 -7.28
C ALA A 246 -23.86 23.89 -7.91
N ALA A 247 -23.02 24.78 -7.39
CA ALA A 247 -21.63 24.92 -7.87
C ALA A 247 -20.82 23.63 -7.69
N GLU A 248 -21.02 22.89 -6.60
CA GLU A 248 -20.34 21.60 -6.39
C GLU A 248 -20.97 20.48 -7.24
N LEU A 249 -22.31 20.41 -7.24
CA LEU A 249 -23.05 19.37 -7.96
C LEU A 249 -22.86 19.42 -9.46
N ASP A 250 -22.79 20.62 -10.03
CA ASP A 250 -22.64 20.84 -11.47
C ASP A 250 -21.17 20.96 -11.93
N THR A 251 -20.21 20.70 -11.00
CA THR A 251 -18.79 20.64 -11.33
C THR A 251 -18.51 19.40 -12.18
N TRP A 252 -17.87 19.64 -13.34
CA TRP A 252 -17.49 18.62 -14.32
C TRP A 252 -16.24 17.86 -13.89
N ASN A 253 -16.30 16.55 -13.88
CA ASN A 253 -15.12 15.70 -13.75
C ASN A 253 -14.54 15.39 -15.14
N SER A 254 -13.38 15.94 -15.45
CA SER A 254 -12.74 15.78 -16.77
C SER A 254 -12.29 14.35 -17.07
N PHE A 255 -12.10 13.52 -16.02
CA PHE A 255 -11.67 12.15 -16.15
C PHE A 255 -12.85 11.19 -16.40
N THR A 256 -13.91 11.27 -15.57
CA THR A 256 -15.08 10.39 -15.70
C THR A 256 -16.12 10.90 -16.68
N ARG A 257 -16.07 12.20 -17.02
CA ARG A 257 -16.99 12.89 -17.93
C ARG A 257 -18.44 12.94 -17.44
N HIS A 258 -18.61 13.14 -16.14
CA HIS A 258 -19.89 13.40 -15.49
C HIS A 258 -19.76 14.58 -14.55
N THR A 259 -20.87 15.24 -14.26
CA THR A 259 -20.99 16.10 -13.08
C THR A 259 -21.33 15.24 -11.87
N THR A 260 -21.07 15.77 -10.67
CA THR A 260 -21.49 15.09 -9.44
C THR A 260 -22.98 14.78 -9.44
N ARG A 261 -23.82 15.72 -9.90
CA ARG A 261 -25.27 15.56 -10.02
C ARG A 261 -25.64 14.38 -10.90
N GLU A 262 -25.15 14.35 -12.14
CA GLU A 262 -25.42 13.25 -13.09
C GLU A 262 -25.02 11.87 -12.53
N SER A 263 -23.97 11.81 -11.74
CA SER A 263 -23.51 10.55 -11.13
C SER A 263 -24.36 10.09 -9.95
N LEU A 264 -25.12 11.00 -9.32
CA LEU A 264 -26.02 10.70 -8.21
C LEU A 264 -27.47 10.43 -8.63
N GLU A 265 -27.89 10.87 -9.80
CA GLU A 265 -29.22 10.60 -10.40
C GLU A 265 -29.27 9.23 -11.06
#